data_cd55b25baf886b3504e12375bf2a2a14
#
_entry.id   cd55b25baf886b3504e12375bf2a2a14
#
_cell.length_a   1.000
_cell.length_b   1.000
_cell.length_c   1.000
_cell.angle_alpha   90.00
_cell.angle_beta   90.00
_cell.angle_gamma   90.00
#
_symmetry.space_group_name_H-M   'P 1'
#
loop_
_entity.id
_entity.type
_entity.pdbx_description
1 polymer ?
#
loop_
_entity_poly.entity_id
_entity_poly.type
_entity_poly.pdbx_seq_one_letter_code
_entity_poly.pdbx_strand_id
1 'polypeptide(L)'
;MIGRVLFTISALALVAAKPADPPAKPMLGVIAPAEVANDPSNKLILELSTGGRVVIMMRPDAAPLMVERVKTLTRQGFYNGLIFHRVVPGFMAQGGDPTGKGDGGSPLPDLKAEFNSLPFLRGTVGAARTDKPDTGNSQFFIMFAPNATLNDRYTAFGRVIEGMPAVDTIAPGEPPEQPTKIVRATLGG
;
A
#
# COMPACT_ATOMS: atom_id res chain seq x y z
N MET A 1 -16.35 2.22 83.08
CA MET A 1 -15.18 2.08 82.19
C MET A 1 -15.66 1.57 80.84
N ILE A 2 -15.71 2.45 79.84
CA ILE A 2 -16.23 2.09 78.50
C ILE A 2 -15.01 2.02 77.57
N GLY A 3 -14.63 0.79 77.15
CA GLY A 3 -13.52 0.54 76.23
C GLY A 3 -13.91 0.90 74.81
N ARG A 4 -13.17 1.83 74.18
CA ARG A 4 -13.23 2.17 72.79
C ARG A 4 -12.46 1.13 71.94
N VAL A 5 -13.17 0.35 71.11
CA VAL A 5 -12.58 -0.48 70.07
C VAL A 5 -12.29 0.36 68.86
N LEU A 6 -11.01 0.58 68.50
CA LEU A 6 -10.61 1.18 67.24
C LEU A 6 -10.63 0.12 66.12
N PHE A 7 -11.51 0.30 65.14
CA PHE A 7 -11.47 -0.43 63.89
C PHE A 7 -10.49 0.29 62.95
N THR A 8 -9.37 -0.32 62.63
CA THR A 8 -8.47 0.09 61.55
C THR A 8 -8.96 -0.47 60.24
N ILE A 9 -9.48 0.42 59.36
CA ILE A 9 -9.84 0.06 57.97
C ILE A 9 -8.56 0.08 57.14
N SER A 10 -8.08 -1.13 56.76
CA SER A 10 -6.95 -1.28 55.83
C SER A 10 -7.48 -1.03 54.39
N ALA A 11 -7.10 0.09 53.80
CA ALA A 11 -7.41 0.41 52.39
C ALA A 11 -6.50 -0.47 51.49
N LEU A 12 -7.07 -1.47 50.85
CA LEU A 12 -6.39 -2.28 49.84
C LEU A 12 -6.38 -1.46 48.52
N ALA A 13 -5.22 -0.91 48.20
CA ALA A 13 -5.03 -0.18 46.92
C ALA A 13 -5.07 -1.18 45.77
N LEU A 14 -6.12 -1.12 44.98
CA LEU A 14 -6.24 -1.89 43.73
C LEU A 14 -5.30 -1.26 42.69
N VAL A 15 -4.13 -1.86 42.50
CA VAL A 15 -3.23 -1.46 41.40
C VAL A 15 -3.84 -1.95 40.10
N ALA A 16 -4.41 -1.01 39.34
CA ALA A 16 -4.90 -1.29 38.00
C ALA A 16 -3.74 -1.75 37.12
N ALA A 17 -3.79 -2.99 36.61
CA ALA A 17 -2.82 -3.49 35.67
C ALA A 17 -2.82 -2.64 34.39
N LYS A 18 -1.62 -2.22 33.95
CA LYS A 18 -1.47 -1.52 32.64
C LYS A 18 -2.07 -2.39 31.54
N PRO A 19 -2.88 -1.83 30.60
CA PRO A 19 -3.37 -2.59 29.45
C PRO A 19 -2.18 -3.24 28.73
N ALA A 20 -2.32 -4.52 28.37
CA ALA A 20 -1.33 -5.21 27.58
C ALA A 20 -1.12 -4.47 26.25
N ASP A 21 0.12 -4.29 25.85
CA ASP A 21 0.44 -3.71 24.54
C ASP A 21 -0.20 -4.56 23.44
N PRO A 22 -0.74 -3.95 22.38
CA PRO A 22 -1.32 -4.70 21.25
C PRO A 22 -0.28 -5.66 20.70
N PRO A 23 -0.70 -6.86 20.24
CA PRO A 23 0.24 -7.83 19.69
C PRO A 23 1.04 -7.21 18.55
N ALA A 24 2.35 -7.44 18.56
CA ALA A 24 3.24 -6.95 17.50
C ALA A 24 2.76 -7.47 16.14
N LYS A 25 2.73 -6.56 15.14
CA LYS A 25 2.39 -6.97 13.77
C LYS A 25 3.38 -8.03 13.30
N PRO A 26 2.91 -9.09 12.62
CA PRO A 26 3.80 -10.12 12.12
C PRO A 26 4.82 -9.53 11.15
N MET A 27 6.08 -9.94 11.27
CA MET A 27 7.14 -9.58 10.33
C MET A 27 6.91 -10.35 9.02
N LEU A 28 6.57 -9.62 7.96
CA LEU A 28 6.37 -10.19 6.64
C LEU A 28 7.69 -10.33 5.89
N GLY A 29 7.91 -11.49 5.28
CA GLY A 29 9.05 -11.70 4.38
C GLY A 29 8.91 -10.86 3.11
N VAL A 30 10.03 -10.40 2.55
CA VAL A 30 10.07 -9.65 1.26
C VAL A 30 9.58 -10.54 0.11
N ILE A 31 9.85 -11.84 0.17
CA ILE A 31 9.35 -12.83 -0.79
C ILE A 31 7.92 -13.20 -0.40
N ALA A 32 7.03 -13.24 -1.38
CA ALA A 32 5.65 -13.66 -1.16
C ALA A 32 5.58 -15.13 -0.71
N PRO A 33 4.71 -15.47 0.24
CA PRO A 33 4.42 -16.87 0.57
C PRO A 33 3.97 -17.65 -0.67
N ALA A 34 4.22 -18.97 -0.69
CA ALA A 34 3.94 -19.81 -1.85
C ALA A 34 2.45 -19.78 -2.27
N GLU A 35 1.54 -19.78 -1.31
CA GLU A 35 0.10 -19.68 -1.55
C GLU A 35 -0.29 -18.35 -2.22
N VAL A 36 0.41 -17.26 -1.91
CA VAL A 36 0.21 -15.95 -2.56
C VAL A 36 0.83 -15.93 -3.96
N ALA A 37 2.05 -16.45 -4.08
CA ALA A 37 2.82 -16.41 -5.33
C ALA A 37 2.23 -17.33 -6.41
N ASN A 38 1.62 -18.45 -6.00
CA ASN A 38 1.04 -19.44 -6.91
C ASN A 38 -0.37 -19.07 -7.39
N ASP A 39 -1.06 -18.13 -6.74
CA ASP A 39 -2.33 -17.62 -7.24
C ASP A 39 -2.09 -16.58 -8.35
N PRO A 40 -2.42 -16.91 -9.61
CA PRO A 40 -2.16 -15.99 -10.72
C PRO A 40 -2.96 -14.69 -10.59
N SER A 41 -4.11 -14.69 -9.93
CA SER A 41 -4.91 -13.48 -9.71
C SER A 41 -4.20 -12.44 -8.82
N ASN A 42 -3.13 -12.81 -8.12
CA ASN A 42 -2.29 -11.90 -7.36
C ASN A 42 -1.24 -11.20 -8.23
N LYS A 43 -1.14 -11.50 -9.52
CA LYS A 43 -0.27 -10.80 -10.46
C LYS A 43 -1.05 -9.70 -11.16
N LEU A 44 -0.68 -8.45 -10.93
CA LEU A 44 -1.14 -7.31 -11.72
C LEU A 44 -0.16 -7.08 -12.86
N ILE A 45 -0.65 -7.08 -14.09
CA ILE A 45 0.14 -6.87 -15.31
C ILE A 45 -0.23 -5.52 -15.89
N LEU A 46 0.75 -4.66 -16.08
CA LEU A 46 0.60 -3.35 -16.71
C LEU A 46 1.34 -3.33 -18.05
N GLU A 47 0.63 -2.99 -19.12
CA GLU A 47 1.21 -2.67 -20.43
C GLU A 47 1.35 -1.15 -20.51
N LEU A 48 2.56 -0.65 -20.75
CA LEU A 48 2.85 0.78 -20.77
C LEU A 48 2.87 1.33 -22.21
N SER A 49 2.55 2.60 -22.37
CA SER A 49 2.61 3.28 -23.68
C SER A 49 4.01 3.39 -24.26
N THR A 50 5.04 3.12 -23.45
CA THR A 50 6.44 2.98 -23.91
C THR A 50 6.73 1.60 -24.52
N GLY A 51 5.74 0.70 -24.61
CA GLY A 51 5.88 -0.68 -25.08
C GLY A 51 6.37 -1.65 -24.00
N GLY A 52 6.64 -1.19 -22.78
CA GLY A 52 7.09 -2.03 -21.69
C GLY A 52 5.96 -2.78 -20.98
N ARG A 53 6.25 -3.97 -20.46
CA ARG A 53 5.37 -4.79 -19.63
C ARG A 53 5.93 -4.86 -18.21
N VAL A 54 5.08 -4.62 -17.22
CA VAL A 54 5.43 -4.68 -15.79
C VAL A 54 4.54 -5.72 -15.11
N VAL A 55 5.12 -6.63 -14.33
CA VAL A 55 4.37 -7.59 -13.51
C VAL A 55 4.60 -7.28 -12.05
N ILE A 56 3.52 -7.03 -11.34
CA ILE A 56 3.51 -6.76 -9.90
C ILE A 56 2.90 -7.97 -9.18
N MET A 57 3.67 -8.59 -8.29
CA MET A 57 3.14 -9.55 -7.33
C MET A 57 2.46 -8.78 -6.20
N MET A 58 1.14 -8.86 -6.12
CA MET A 58 0.36 -8.28 -5.03
C MET A 58 0.41 -9.18 -3.79
N ARG A 59 0.27 -8.59 -2.61
CA ARG A 59 0.45 -9.19 -1.30
C ARG A 59 -0.84 -9.10 -0.47
N PRO A 60 -1.86 -9.95 -0.77
CA PRO A 60 -3.10 -9.97 0.03
C PRO A 60 -2.88 -10.37 1.49
N ASP A 61 -1.78 -11.07 1.79
CA ASP A 61 -1.33 -11.37 3.16
C ASP A 61 -0.86 -10.14 3.94
N ALA A 62 -0.44 -9.08 3.24
CA ALA A 62 0.04 -7.83 3.83
C ALA A 62 -1.01 -6.71 3.81
N ALA A 63 -1.80 -6.63 2.74
CA ALA A 63 -2.76 -5.56 2.50
C ALA A 63 -4.00 -6.09 1.74
N PRO A 64 -4.84 -6.92 2.39
CA PRO A 64 -5.99 -7.55 1.74
C PRO A 64 -6.98 -6.55 1.15
N LEU A 65 -7.28 -5.44 1.82
CA LEU A 65 -8.24 -4.44 1.32
C LEU A 65 -7.73 -3.75 0.06
N MET A 66 -6.47 -3.32 0.07
CA MET A 66 -5.88 -2.64 -1.09
C MET A 66 -5.72 -3.59 -2.28
N VAL A 67 -5.31 -4.83 -2.05
CA VAL A 67 -5.20 -5.84 -3.12
C VAL A 67 -6.56 -6.13 -3.74
N GLU A 68 -7.62 -6.34 -2.95
CA GLU A 68 -8.96 -6.57 -3.49
C GLU A 68 -9.49 -5.34 -4.25
N ARG A 69 -9.21 -4.12 -3.77
CA ARG A 69 -9.52 -2.88 -4.48
C ARG A 69 -8.86 -2.86 -5.86
N VAL A 70 -7.56 -3.13 -5.93
CA VAL A 70 -6.81 -3.14 -7.19
C VAL A 70 -7.34 -4.22 -8.12
N LYS A 71 -7.62 -5.43 -7.64
CA LYS A 71 -8.23 -6.51 -8.44
C LYS A 71 -9.58 -6.10 -9.02
N THR A 72 -10.46 -5.54 -8.19
CA THR A 72 -11.78 -5.08 -8.59
C THR A 72 -11.69 -4.02 -9.70
N LEU A 73 -10.89 -2.99 -9.48
CA LEU A 73 -10.71 -1.90 -10.45
C LEU A 73 -10.04 -2.40 -11.75
N THR A 74 -9.10 -3.35 -11.66
CA THR A 74 -8.46 -3.95 -12.83
C THR A 74 -9.47 -4.74 -13.67
N ARG A 75 -10.34 -5.55 -13.04
CA ARG A 75 -11.41 -6.29 -13.76
C ARG A 75 -12.41 -5.35 -14.45
N GLN A 76 -12.63 -4.17 -13.88
CA GLN A 76 -13.48 -3.12 -14.47
C GLN A 76 -12.78 -2.30 -15.57
N GLY A 77 -11.49 -2.55 -15.84
CA GLY A 77 -10.71 -1.78 -16.79
C GLY A 77 -10.40 -0.36 -16.34
N PHE A 78 -10.61 -0.03 -15.06
CA PHE A 78 -10.47 1.30 -14.50
C PHE A 78 -9.09 1.93 -14.76
N TYR A 79 -8.03 1.14 -14.70
CA TYR A 79 -6.65 1.64 -14.88
C TYR A 79 -6.27 1.86 -16.34
N ASN A 80 -7.05 1.38 -17.30
CA ASN A 80 -6.73 1.52 -18.73
C ASN A 80 -6.79 2.98 -19.17
N GLY A 81 -5.74 3.45 -19.83
CA GLY A 81 -5.58 4.82 -20.27
C GLY A 81 -5.09 5.81 -19.21
N LEU A 82 -5.04 5.42 -17.95
CA LEU A 82 -4.57 6.32 -16.88
C LEU A 82 -3.08 6.60 -17.00
N ILE A 83 -2.69 7.82 -16.65
CA ILE A 83 -1.30 8.29 -16.70
C ILE A 83 -0.57 8.07 -15.37
N PHE A 84 0.74 8.03 -15.44
CA PHE A 84 1.59 8.33 -14.28
C PHE A 84 1.72 9.84 -14.18
N HIS A 85 0.92 10.43 -13.28
CA HIS A 85 0.78 11.89 -13.17
C HIS A 85 1.85 12.55 -12.30
N ARG A 86 2.55 11.76 -11.48
CA ARG A 86 3.63 12.23 -10.62
C ARG A 86 4.79 11.26 -10.64
N VAL A 87 5.92 11.68 -11.20
CA VAL A 87 7.10 10.83 -11.38
C VAL A 87 8.34 11.60 -10.94
N VAL A 88 8.88 11.22 -9.80
CA VAL A 88 10.05 11.84 -9.18
C VAL A 88 11.26 10.92 -9.37
N PRO A 89 12.26 11.29 -10.20
CA PRO A 89 13.45 10.49 -10.42
C PRO A 89 14.15 10.11 -9.10
N GLY A 90 14.57 8.85 -8.99
CA GLY A 90 15.24 8.36 -7.78
C GLY A 90 14.30 8.12 -6.59
N PHE A 91 13.00 8.43 -6.74
CA PHE A 91 12.01 8.19 -5.68
C PHE A 91 10.92 7.21 -6.15
N MET A 92 9.92 7.67 -6.92
CA MET A 92 8.79 6.82 -7.30
C MET A 92 8.05 7.33 -8.55
N ALA A 93 7.26 6.44 -9.18
CA ALA A 93 6.26 6.77 -10.19
C ALA A 93 4.85 6.51 -9.61
N GLN A 94 4.00 7.53 -9.58
CA GLN A 94 2.63 7.48 -9.05
C GLN A 94 1.60 7.61 -10.16
N GLY A 95 0.60 6.72 -10.13
CA GLY A 95 -0.53 6.69 -11.06
C GLY A 95 -1.81 6.21 -10.38
N GLY A 96 -2.83 5.86 -11.19
CA GLY A 96 -4.10 5.36 -10.67
C GLY A 96 -5.14 6.44 -10.33
N ASP A 97 -4.88 7.68 -10.75
CA ASP A 97 -5.82 8.78 -10.66
C ASP A 97 -6.56 8.97 -11.99
N PRO A 98 -7.90 8.84 -12.03
CA PRO A 98 -8.68 9.03 -13.24
C PRO A 98 -8.69 10.47 -13.74
N THR A 99 -8.41 11.47 -12.89
CA THR A 99 -8.30 12.88 -13.28
C THR A 99 -6.93 13.23 -13.84
N GLY A 100 -5.90 12.46 -13.51
CA GLY A 100 -4.51 12.74 -13.89
C GLY A 100 -3.89 13.94 -13.16
N LYS A 101 -4.54 14.48 -12.11
CA LYS A 101 -4.11 15.68 -11.38
C LYS A 101 -3.53 15.36 -10.00
N GLY A 102 -3.69 14.13 -9.52
CA GLY A 102 -3.24 13.68 -8.22
C GLY A 102 -4.28 13.78 -7.10
N ASP A 103 -5.44 14.35 -7.38
CA ASP A 103 -6.51 14.61 -6.40
C ASP A 103 -7.74 13.69 -6.56
N GLY A 104 -7.76 12.85 -7.61
CA GLY A 104 -8.88 11.95 -7.91
C GLY A 104 -8.72 10.54 -7.33
N GLY A 105 -9.81 9.79 -7.39
CA GLY A 105 -9.89 8.39 -7.00
C GLY A 105 -11.00 7.65 -7.72
N SER A 106 -11.13 6.35 -7.48
CA SER A 106 -12.27 5.58 -7.95
C SER A 106 -13.55 6.01 -7.23
N PRO A 107 -14.75 5.71 -7.75
CA PRO A 107 -16.02 6.04 -7.08
C PRO A 107 -16.29 5.16 -5.84
N LEU A 108 -15.40 4.21 -5.53
CA LEU A 108 -15.52 3.36 -4.36
C LEU A 108 -15.06 4.11 -3.09
N PRO A 109 -15.55 3.75 -1.89
CA PRO A 109 -15.14 4.37 -0.63
C PRO A 109 -13.65 4.26 -0.37
N ASP A 110 -13.08 5.21 0.34
CA ASP A 110 -11.69 5.14 0.80
C ASP A 110 -11.43 3.92 1.70
N LEU A 111 -10.20 3.46 1.71
CA LEU A 111 -9.77 2.28 2.45
C LEU A 111 -9.06 2.68 3.74
N LYS A 112 -9.26 1.88 4.77
CA LYS A 112 -8.40 1.92 5.96
C LYS A 112 -6.96 1.60 5.58
N ALA A 113 -6.02 2.28 6.23
CA ALA A 113 -4.60 2.02 6.06
C ALA A 113 -4.23 0.62 6.58
N GLU A 114 -3.46 -0.09 5.78
CA GLU A 114 -2.94 -1.42 6.11
C GLU A 114 -1.41 -1.35 6.24
N PHE A 115 -0.92 -0.48 7.16
CA PHE A 115 0.51 -0.35 7.40
C PHE A 115 1.09 -1.67 7.88
N ASN A 116 2.18 -2.11 7.26
CA ASN A 116 2.78 -3.41 7.49
C ASN A 116 4.31 -3.34 7.42
N SER A 117 4.98 -4.45 7.74
CA SER A 117 6.43 -4.54 7.83
C SER A 117 7.16 -4.76 6.50
N LEU A 118 6.47 -4.75 5.36
CA LEU A 118 7.14 -4.83 4.06
C LEU A 118 7.96 -3.56 3.82
N PRO A 119 9.27 -3.67 3.57
CA PRO A 119 10.11 -2.50 3.38
C PRO A 119 9.88 -1.86 2.01
N PHE A 120 9.93 -0.53 1.97
CA PHE A 120 9.90 0.22 0.72
C PHE A 120 11.27 0.21 0.04
N LEU A 121 11.53 -0.88 -0.68
CA LEU A 121 12.72 -1.10 -1.52
C LEU A 121 12.40 -0.73 -2.97
N ARG A 122 13.42 -0.69 -3.84
CA ARG A 122 13.20 -0.58 -5.29
C ARG A 122 12.22 -1.65 -5.77
N GLY A 123 11.18 -1.23 -6.51
CA GLY A 123 10.12 -2.08 -7.04
C GLY A 123 8.97 -2.35 -6.04
N THR A 124 9.04 -1.92 -4.79
CA THR A 124 7.88 -1.99 -3.88
C THR A 124 6.76 -1.09 -4.39
N VAL A 125 5.53 -1.58 -4.31
CA VAL A 125 4.32 -0.86 -4.71
C VAL A 125 3.51 -0.51 -3.47
N GLY A 126 3.26 0.78 -3.29
CA GLY A 126 2.51 1.33 -2.17
C GLY A 126 1.22 2.01 -2.57
N ALA A 127 0.23 2.00 -1.69
CA ALA A 127 -0.99 2.78 -1.85
C ALA A 127 -0.70 4.26 -1.57
N ALA A 128 -1.06 5.13 -2.52
CA ALA A 128 -1.02 6.57 -2.30
C ALA A 128 -2.22 7.01 -1.46
N ARG A 129 -2.05 8.07 -0.69
CA ARG A 129 -3.05 8.64 0.21
C ARG A 129 -2.79 10.14 0.42
N THR A 130 -3.75 10.84 0.99
CA THR A 130 -3.56 12.19 1.51
C THR A 130 -2.77 12.15 2.83
N ASP A 131 -2.63 13.26 3.53
CA ASP A 131 -1.99 13.29 4.86
C ASP A 131 -2.73 12.42 5.90
N LYS A 132 -4.01 12.17 5.68
CA LYS A 132 -4.82 11.28 6.55
C LYS A 132 -4.57 9.81 6.18
N PRO A 133 -4.34 8.92 7.17
CA PRO A 133 -4.01 7.52 6.91
C PRO A 133 -5.07 6.76 6.10
N ASP A 134 -6.34 6.92 6.44
CA ASP A 134 -7.47 6.14 5.91
C ASP A 134 -8.10 6.80 4.67
N THR A 135 -7.26 7.23 3.73
CA THR A 135 -7.69 7.87 2.47
C THR A 135 -7.08 7.21 1.23
N GLY A 136 -6.59 5.99 1.37
CA GLY A 136 -6.18 5.17 0.22
C GLY A 136 -7.40 4.83 -0.65
N ASN A 137 -7.27 4.91 -1.99
CA ASN A 137 -8.38 4.62 -2.89
C ASN A 137 -7.92 3.80 -4.10
N SER A 138 -7.61 4.42 -5.23
CA SER A 138 -7.15 3.76 -6.46
C SER A 138 -5.71 4.11 -6.82
N GLN A 139 -5.17 5.20 -6.26
CA GLN A 139 -3.83 5.65 -6.59
C GLN A 139 -2.76 4.77 -5.92
N PHE A 140 -1.70 4.49 -6.66
CA PHE A 140 -0.55 3.72 -6.20
C PHE A 140 0.75 4.33 -6.73
N PHE A 141 1.86 3.95 -6.10
CA PHE A 141 3.19 4.33 -6.57
C PHE A 141 4.16 3.14 -6.58
N ILE A 142 5.09 3.15 -7.51
CA ILE A 142 6.16 2.14 -7.68
C ILE A 142 7.49 2.81 -7.33
N MET A 143 8.25 2.22 -6.43
CA MET A 143 9.52 2.76 -5.97
C MET A 143 10.64 2.58 -6.99
N PHE A 144 11.37 3.65 -7.33
CA PHE A 144 12.62 3.56 -8.09
C PHE A 144 13.83 3.20 -7.22
N ALA A 145 13.82 3.61 -5.96
CA ALA A 145 14.90 3.38 -5.01
C ALA A 145 14.34 3.09 -3.60
N PRO A 146 15.14 2.52 -2.68
CA PRO A 146 14.73 2.32 -1.30
C PRO A 146 14.44 3.64 -0.59
N ASN A 147 13.37 3.66 0.23
CA ASN A 147 13.07 4.78 1.11
C ASN A 147 12.47 4.29 2.44
N ALA A 148 13.30 4.17 3.46
CA ALA A 148 12.90 3.68 4.78
C ALA A 148 11.93 4.62 5.53
N THR A 149 11.81 5.89 5.12
CA THR A 149 10.89 6.84 5.78
C THR A 149 9.42 6.52 5.52
N LEU A 150 9.14 5.67 4.51
CA LEU A 150 7.80 5.21 4.18
C LEU A 150 7.40 3.94 4.96
N ASN A 151 8.36 3.22 5.55
CA ASN A 151 8.09 2.01 6.32
C ASN A 151 7.13 2.32 7.46
N ASP A 152 6.18 1.42 7.70
CA ASP A 152 5.13 1.53 8.72
C ASP A 152 4.23 2.79 8.63
N ARG A 153 4.39 3.61 7.58
CA ARG A 153 3.62 4.84 7.33
C ARG A 153 2.77 4.80 6.07
N TYR A 154 3.08 3.87 5.17
CA TYR A 154 2.31 3.61 3.96
C TYR A 154 1.97 2.14 3.86
N THR A 155 0.88 1.83 3.17
CA THR A 155 0.45 0.46 2.86
C THR A 155 1.27 -0.06 1.70
N ALA A 156 2.26 -0.92 1.97
CA ALA A 156 2.94 -1.69 0.93
C ALA A 156 2.05 -2.88 0.56
N PHE A 157 1.61 -2.99 -0.70
CA PHE A 157 0.68 -4.03 -1.13
C PHE A 157 1.21 -4.91 -2.27
N GLY A 158 2.42 -4.68 -2.75
CA GLY A 158 2.99 -5.46 -3.82
C GLY A 158 4.45 -5.15 -4.12
N ARG A 159 4.99 -5.89 -5.07
CA ARG A 159 6.34 -5.70 -5.58
C ARG A 159 6.42 -6.06 -7.07
N VAL A 160 7.13 -5.25 -7.84
CA VAL A 160 7.49 -5.58 -9.22
C VAL A 160 8.40 -6.80 -9.21
N ILE A 161 7.98 -7.85 -9.91
CA ILE A 161 8.74 -9.10 -10.09
C ILE A 161 9.32 -9.23 -11.50
N GLU A 162 8.73 -8.53 -12.48
CA GLU A 162 9.23 -8.46 -13.86
C GLU A 162 9.02 -7.04 -14.40
N GLY A 163 9.91 -6.55 -15.25
CA GLY A 163 9.74 -5.30 -15.98
C GLY A 163 10.20 -4.04 -15.26
N MET A 164 11.05 -4.11 -14.22
CA MET A 164 11.65 -2.91 -13.61
C MET A 164 12.34 -1.97 -14.62
N PRO A 165 13.05 -2.46 -15.66
CA PRO A 165 13.57 -1.58 -16.71
C PRO A 165 12.48 -0.78 -17.43
N ALA A 166 11.28 -1.33 -17.61
CA ALA A 166 10.14 -0.60 -18.18
C ALA A 166 9.60 0.47 -17.20
N VAL A 167 9.62 0.18 -15.89
CA VAL A 167 9.28 1.19 -14.87
C VAL A 167 10.25 2.38 -14.93
N ASP A 168 11.54 2.13 -15.14
CA ASP A 168 12.58 3.18 -15.24
C ASP A 168 12.39 4.10 -16.46
N THR A 169 11.64 3.67 -17.49
CA THR A 169 11.35 4.50 -18.69
C THR A 169 10.10 5.37 -18.52
N ILE A 170 9.42 5.31 -17.40
CA ILE A 170 8.25 6.17 -17.13
C ILE A 170 8.71 7.63 -17.10
N ALA A 171 8.07 8.46 -17.92
CA ALA A 171 8.45 9.86 -18.11
C ALA A 171 8.39 10.66 -16.80
N PRO A 172 9.47 11.37 -16.43
CA PRO A 172 9.52 12.16 -15.21
C PRO A 172 8.71 13.45 -15.29
N GLY A 173 8.21 13.93 -14.15
CA GLY A 173 7.47 15.20 -14.03
C GLY A 173 6.29 15.12 -13.07
N GLU A 174 5.75 16.30 -12.68
CA GLU A 174 4.63 16.46 -11.75
C GLU A 174 3.63 17.53 -12.24
N PRO A 175 2.77 17.27 -13.28
CA PRO A 175 2.77 16.09 -14.15
C PRO A 175 3.88 16.12 -15.21
N PRO A 176 4.24 14.96 -15.79
CA PRO A 176 5.13 14.92 -16.96
C PRO A 176 4.55 15.66 -18.15
N GLU A 177 5.38 16.28 -18.99
CA GLU A 177 4.96 16.95 -20.21
C GLU A 177 4.33 15.97 -21.22
N GLN A 178 4.90 14.78 -21.33
CA GLN A 178 4.37 13.66 -22.12
C GLN A 178 4.22 12.42 -21.22
N PRO A 179 3.09 12.31 -20.50
CA PRO A 179 2.94 11.25 -19.49
C PRO A 179 2.91 9.84 -20.09
N THR A 180 3.64 8.93 -19.48
CA THR A 180 3.49 7.50 -19.75
C THR A 180 2.11 7.04 -19.27
N LYS A 181 1.41 6.23 -20.09
CA LYS A 181 0.08 5.69 -19.81
C LYS A 181 0.13 4.20 -19.49
N ILE A 182 -0.79 3.75 -18.68
CA ILE A 182 -1.15 2.34 -18.58
C ILE A 182 -2.09 2.06 -19.75
N VAL A 183 -1.58 1.45 -20.82
CA VAL A 183 -2.41 1.10 -22.00
C VAL A 183 -3.46 0.06 -21.60
N ARG A 184 -3.03 -0.92 -20.81
CA ARG A 184 -3.87 -2.00 -20.33
C ARG A 184 -3.37 -2.49 -18.98
N ALA A 185 -4.33 -2.77 -18.09
CA ALA A 185 -4.08 -3.46 -16.82
C ALA A 185 -4.89 -4.77 -16.81
N THR A 186 -4.25 -5.89 -16.47
CA THR A 186 -4.90 -7.19 -16.36
C THR A 186 -4.39 -7.93 -15.12
N LEU A 187 -5.18 -8.90 -14.66
CA LEU A 187 -4.70 -9.88 -13.67
C LEU A 187 -4.10 -11.08 -14.41
N GLY A 188 -3.15 -11.75 -13.77
CA GLY A 188 -2.68 -13.04 -14.24
C GLY A 188 -3.84 -14.03 -14.17
N GLY A 189 -4.04 -14.83 -15.20
CA GLY A 189 -5.06 -15.86 -15.33
C GLY A 189 -4.56 -17.00 -16.16
#